data_3a25b4682dafaa82493cb446098b42ad
#
_entry.id   3a25b4682dafaa82493cb446098b42ad
#
_cell.length_a   1.000
_cell.length_b   1.000
_cell.length_c   1.000
_cell.angle_alpha   90.00
_cell.angle_beta   90.00
_cell.angle_gamma   90.00
#
_symmetry.space_group_name_H-M   'P 1'
#
loop_
_entity.id
_entity.type
_entity.pdbx_description
1 polymer ?
#
loop_
_entity_poly.entity_id
_entity_poly.type
_entity_poly.pdbx_seq_one_letter_code
_entity_poly.pdbx_strand_id
1 'polypeptide(L)'
;RNEMNILELSEQEIIRRNSLNELRAMGIDPYPAAEYVTNAFSTDIKAEFKDDEEPRQVSVAGRIMSRRVMGKASFVELQDSKGRIQVYITRDDICPGEDKELYNSVFKRLLDLGDFIGIEGFVFRTQMGEISIHAKKLTVLAKSIKPLPIVKYKDGVAYDSFEDPELRYRQRYVDLVVNDGIKETFLKRATVVKTLRNALDEAGYTEVETPILQSIAGGASARPFITHHNSLDMDLYLRIATELYLKRLIVGGFEGVYEIGKNFRNEGMDKTHNPEFTCMELYVQYKDYNWMM
;
A
#
# COMPACT_ATOMS: atom_id res chain seq x y z
N ARG A 1 -20.69 14.68 12.72
CA ARG A 1 -20.14 13.42 13.24
C ARG A 1 -21.25 12.38 13.03
N ASN A 2 -21.12 11.51 12.03
CA ASN A 2 -22.02 10.35 11.90
C ASN A 2 -21.73 9.44 13.09
N GLU A 3 -22.68 9.33 14.01
CA GLU A 3 -22.68 8.26 15.01
C GLU A 3 -22.74 6.93 14.24
N MET A 4 -21.67 6.17 14.35
CA MET A 4 -21.56 4.88 13.67
C MET A 4 -22.57 3.94 14.33
N ASN A 5 -23.52 3.44 13.55
CA ASN A 5 -24.54 2.53 14.04
C ASN A 5 -23.89 1.20 14.44
N ILE A 6 -23.74 0.95 15.74
CA ILE A 6 -23.08 -0.25 16.28
C ILE A 6 -23.79 -1.54 15.81
N LEU A 7 -25.06 -1.46 15.45
CA LEU A 7 -25.86 -2.59 14.95
C LEU A 7 -25.42 -3.07 13.54
N GLU A 8 -24.60 -2.28 12.83
CA GLU A 8 -24.08 -2.64 11.50
C GLU A 8 -22.68 -3.27 11.54
N LEU A 9 -22.04 -3.35 12.72
CA LEU A 9 -20.70 -3.90 12.87
C LEU A 9 -20.75 -5.42 13.06
N SER A 10 -19.81 -6.12 12.48
CA SER A 10 -19.60 -7.54 12.74
C SER A 10 -19.12 -7.77 14.19
N GLU A 11 -19.36 -8.97 14.73
CA GLU A 11 -18.88 -9.35 16.06
C GLU A 11 -17.36 -9.12 16.21
N GLN A 12 -16.58 -9.45 15.21
CA GLN A 12 -15.13 -9.25 15.21
C GLN A 12 -14.73 -7.77 15.25
N GLU A 13 -15.48 -6.90 14.57
CA GLU A 13 -15.23 -5.46 14.63
C GLU A 13 -15.54 -4.89 16.03
N ILE A 14 -16.58 -5.41 16.70
CA ILE A 14 -16.92 -5.03 18.07
C ILE A 14 -15.82 -5.47 19.04
N ILE A 15 -15.35 -6.71 18.95
CA ILE A 15 -14.27 -7.25 19.78
C ILE A 15 -13.00 -6.40 19.61
N ARG A 16 -12.60 -6.09 18.38
CA ARG A 16 -11.39 -5.30 18.08
C ARG A 16 -11.49 -3.87 18.60
N ARG A 17 -12.67 -3.26 18.55
CA ARG A 17 -12.92 -1.93 19.15
C ARG A 17 -12.83 -1.96 20.66
N ASN A 18 -13.31 -3.02 21.29
CA ASN A 18 -13.18 -3.21 22.74
C ASN A 18 -11.69 -3.38 23.10
N SER A 19 -10.93 -4.18 22.35
CA SER A 19 -9.48 -4.32 22.52
C SER A 19 -8.75 -2.99 22.35
N LEU A 20 -9.15 -2.17 21.38
CA LEU A 20 -8.64 -0.81 21.18
C LEU A 20 -8.84 0.07 22.44
N ASN A 21 -10.05 0.06 23.00
CA ASN A 21 -10.37 0.84 24.19
C ASN A 21 -9.62 0.34 25.42
N GLU A 22 -9.43 -0.98 25.54
CA GLU A 22 -8.65 -1.58 26.64
C GLU A 22 -7.17 -1.21 26.54
N LEU A 23 -6.55 -1.23 25.34
CA LEU A 23 -5.20 -0.72 25.14
C LEU A 23 -5.04 0.72 25.65
N ARG A 24 -5.98 1.59 25.29
CA ARG A 24 -5.99 2.98 25.78
C ARG A 24 -6.12 3.08 27.30
N ALA A 25 -6.98 2.25 27.90
CA ALA A 25 -7.14 2.21 29.35
C ALA A 25 -5.87 1.75 30.08
N MET A 26 -5.03 0.91 29.43
CA MET A 26 -3.72 0.49 29.89
C MET A 26 -2.62 1.54 29.65
N GLY A 27 -2.95 2.70 29.09
CA GLY A 27 -1.98 3.75 28.76
C GLY A 27 -1.16 3.47 27.48
N ILE A 28 -1.55 2.49 26.69
CA ILE A 28 -0.93 2.16 25.42
C ILE A 28 -1.67 2.89 24.29
N ASP A 29 -0.96 3.81 23.59
CA ASP A 29 -1.51 4.43 22.41
C ASP A 29 -1.55 3.41 21.26
N PRO A 30 -2.76 3.05 20.76
CA PRO A 30 -2.88 2.09 19.66
C PRO A 30 -2.52 2.68 18.29
N TYR A 31 -2.22 3.98 18.21
CA TYR A 31 -1.82 4.71 16.99
C TYR A 31 -0.76 5.77 17.32
N PRO A 32 0.41 5.39 17.86
CA PRO A 32 1.43 6.35 18.24
C PRO A 32 1.87 7.20 17.04
N ALA A 33 1.93 8.52 17.23
CA ALA A 33 2.39 9.45 16.21
C ALA A 33 3.92 9.51 16.12
N ALA A 34 4.63 8.97 17.11
CA ALA A 34 6.09 8.97 17.15
C ALA A 34 6.67 8.04 16.06
N GLU A 35 7.82 8.44 15.53
CA GLU A 35 8.59 7.58 14.61
C GLU A 35 9.00 6.27 15.32
N TYR A 36 8.84 5.16 14.60
CA TYR A 36 9.43 3.88 14.97
C TYR A 36 10.58 3.57 14.01
N VAL A 37 11.81 3.66 14.50
CA VAL A 37 13.01 3.49 13.68
C VAL A 37 13.25 2.02 13.38
N THR A 38 13.29 1.68 12.08
CA THR A 38 13.67 0.36 11.60
C THR A 38 15.06 0.40 10.96
N ASN A 39 15.82 -0.69 11.08
CA ASN A 39 17.17 -0.81 10.50
C ASN A 39 17.32 -2.00 9.55
N ALA A 40 16.26 -2.79 9.34
CA ALA A 40 16.29 -3.97 8.50
C ALA A 40 14.90 -4.31 7.94
N PHE A 41 14.87 -5.06 6.84
CA PHE A 41 13.68 -5.63 6.23
C PHE A 41 13.75 -7.16 6.19
N SER A 42 12.59 -7.80 6.15
CA SER A 42 12.43 -9.27 6.17
C SER A 42 13.30 -10.01 5.14
N THR A 43 13.30 -9.54 3.90
CA THR A 43 14.07 -10.17 2.80
C THR A 43 15.57 -9.97 2.96
N ASP A 44 15.99 -8.78 3.40
CA ASP A 44 17.41 -8.45 3.58
C ASP A 44 17.98 -9.28 4.73
N ILE A 45 17.24 -9.42 5.83
CA ILE A 45 17.61 -10.28 6.96
C ILE A 45 17.83 -11.72 6.50
N LYS A 46 16.90 -12.27 5.71
CA LYS A 46 17.00 -13.65 5.21
C LYS A 46 18.18 -13.83 4.25
N ALA A 47 18.42 -12.86 3.38
CA ALA A 47 19.49 -12.92 2.38
C ALA A 47 20.90 -12.75 2.98
N GLU A 48 21.03 -11.96 4.03
CA GLU A 48 22.32 -11.61 4.65
C GLU A 48 22.67 -12.50 5.85
N PHE A 49 21.78 -13.41 6.24
CA PHE A 49 21.97 -14.27 7.41
C PHE A 49 23.13 -15.25 7.22
N LYS A 50 23.98 -15.38 8.24
CA LYS A 50 25.07 -16.36 8.32
C LYS A 50 25.06 -17.03 9.68
N ASP A 51 25.21 -18.34 9.70
CA ASP A 51 25.15 -19.15 10.93
C ASP A 51 26.39 -18.96 11.84
N ASP A 52 27.52 -18.58 11.25
CA ASP A 52 28.82 -18.50 11.94
C ASP A 52 29.17 -17.09 12.43
N GLU A 53 28.27 -16.11 12.28
CA GLU A 53 28.46 -14.73 12.72
C GLU A 53 27.70 -14.46 14.03
N GLU A 54 28.13 -13.43 14.77
CA GLU A 54 27.38 -12.97 15.94
C GLU A 54 25.95 -12.57 15.56
N PRO A 55 24.93 -12.88 16.40
CA PRO A 55 23.55 -12.58 16.09
C PRO A 55 23.32 -11.10 15.81
N ARG A 56 22.90 -10.79 14.57
CA ARG A 56 22.59 -9.42 14.13
C ARG A 56 21.44 -8.86 14.94
N GLN A 57 21.66 -7.70 15.58
CA GLN A 57 20.60 -6.95 16.24
C GLN A 57 19.77 -6.19 15.20
N VAL A 58 18.45 -6.31 15.31
CA VAL A 58 17.52 -5.70 14.35
C VAL A 58 16.36 -5.00 15.06
N SER A 59 15.88 -3.94 14.41
CA SER A 59 14.61 -3.29 14.68
C SER A 59 13.78 -3.34 13.42
N VAL A 60 12.64 -4.02 13.49
CA VAL A 60 11.73 -4.21 12.35
C VAL A 60 10.30 -3.83 12.72
N ALA A 61 9.51 -3.45 11.74
CA ALA A 61 8.09 -3.21 11.91
C ALA A 61 7.30 -3.93 10.81
N GLY A 62 6.14 -4.44 11.15
CA GLY A 62 5.31 -5.15 10.19
C GLY A 62 3.92 -5.47 10.70
N ARG A 63 3.10 -5.94 9.78
CA ARG A 63 1.74 -6.41 10.04
C ARG A 63 1.75 -7.86 10.48
N ILE A 64 1.01 -8.18 11.52
CA ILE A 64 0.80 -9.56 11.98
C ILE A 64 -0.08 -10.29 10.95
N MET A 65 0.47 -11.28 10.27
CA MET A 65 -0.27 -12.08 9.27
C MET A 65 -0.66 -13.45 9.79
N SER A 66 0.13 -14.02 10.69
CA SER A 66 -0.22 -15.24 11.42
C SER A 66 0.32 -15.19 12.85
N ARG A 67 -0.31 -15.94 13.74
CA ARG A 67 0.11 -16.03 15.14
C ARG A 67 -0.18 -17.43 15.70
N ARG A 68 0.83 -18.02 16.30
CA ARG A 68 0.71 -19.30 17.02
C ARG A 68 1.23 -19.14 18.45
N VAL A 69 0.31 -19.23 19.41
CA VAL A 69 0.62 -19.10 20.85
C VAL A 69 0.80 -20.50 21.46
N MET A 70 1.92 -20.72 22.15
CA MET A 70 2.27 -21.97 22.82
C MET A 70 2.67 -21.67 24.27
N GLY A 71 1.68 -21.33 25.10
CA GLY A 71 1.91 -21.01 26.52
C GLY A 71 2.70 -19.73 26.73
N LYS A 72 3.98 -19.83 27.11
CA LYS A 72 4.89 -18.71 27.38
C LYS A 72 5.70 -18.30 26.15
N ALA A 73 5.59 -19.01 25.05
CA ALA A 73 6.26 -18.73 23.79
C ALA A 73 5.26 -18.63 22.65
N SER A 74 5.60 -17.89 21.63
CA SER A 74 4.75 -17.70 20.46
C SER A 74 5.60 -17.48 19.22
N PHE A 75 5.00 -17.80 18.06
CA PHE A 75 5.51 -17.44 16.77
C PHE A 75 4.51 -16.50 16.08
N VAL A 76 5.04 -15.48 15.45
CA VAL A 76 4.28 -14.51 14.66
C VAL A 76 4.94 -14.40 13.29
N GLU A 77 4.15 -14.33 12.23
CA GLU A 77 4.65 -13.93 10.92
C GLU A 77 4.37 -12.45 10.72
N LEU A 78 5.42 -11.65 10.55
CA LEU A 78 5.34 -10.23 10.24
C LEU A 78 5.54 -10.01 8.74
N GLN A 79 4.64 -9.22 8.15
CA GLN A 79 4.75 -8.73 6.78
C GLN A 79 5.18 -7.27 6.79
N ASP A 80 6.33 -6.99 6.18
CA ASP A 80 6.81 -5.64 5.92
C ASP A 80 6.64 -5.23 4.45
N SER A 81 7.30 -4.16 4.02
CA SER A 81 7.20 -3.67 2.65
C SER A 81 7.90 -4.56 1.61
N LYS A 82 8.80 -5.46 2.02
CA LYS A 82 9.58 -6.32 1.13
C LYS A 82 9.16 -7.79 1.17
N GLY A 83 8.61 -8.26 2.29
CA GLY A 83 8.22 -9.67 2.42
C GLY A 83 7.73 -10.03 3.81
N ARG A 84 7.98 -11.27 4.21
CA ARG A 84 7.55 -11.81 5.50
C ARG A 84 8.71 -12.43 6.25
N ILE A 85 8.69 -12.32 7.57
CA ILE A 85 9.66 -12.93 8.48
C ILE A 85 8.97 -13.47 9.72
N GLN A 86 9.44 -14.62 10.19
CA GLN A 86 8.99 -15.19 11.45
C GLN A 86 9.65 -14.48 12.63
N VAL A 87 8.85 -14.20 13.66
CA VAL A 87 9.31 -13.66 14.94
C VAL A 87 8.98 -14.63 16.05
N TYR A 88 9.96 -15.00 16.82
CA TYR A 88 9.84 -15.78 18.05
C TYR A 88 9.72 -14.84 19.24
N ILE A 89 8.63 -14.95 19.99
CA ILE A 89 8.31 -14.07 21.10
C ILE A 89 8.13 -14.92 22.35
N THR A 90 8.95 -14.71 23.38
CA THR A 90 8.73 -15.33 24.67
C THR A 90 8.27 -14.28 25.70
N ARG A 91 7.43 -14.72 26.63
CA ARG A 91 6.92 -13.87 27.69
C ARG A 91 8.04 -13.23 28.51
N ASP A 92 9.03 -14.02 28.86
CA ASP A 92 10.08 -13.59 29.80
C ASP A 92 11.14 -12.72 29.12
N ASP A 93 11.29 -12.81 27.80
CA ASP A 93 12.18 -11.95 27.03
C ASP A 93 11.60 -10.55 26.80
N ILE A 94 10.32 -10.44 26.43
CA ILE A 94 9.69 -9.13 26.21
C ILE A 94 9.17 -8.49 27.50
N CYS A 95 9.10 -9.28 28.59
CA CYS A 95 8.70 -8.84 29.91
C CYS A 95 9.76 -9.36 30.95
N PRO A 96 10.96 -8.79 31.02
CA PRO A 96 12.03 -9.30 31.91
C PRO A 96 11.73 -9.09 33.39
N GLY A 97 10.85 -8.14 33.74
CA GLY A 97 10.43 -7.90 35.13
C GLY A 97 9.32 -8.85 35.63
N GLU A 98 8.75 -8.53 36.79
CA GLU A 98 7.62 -9.29 37.36
C GLU A 98 6.32 -9.09 36.58
N ASP A 99 6.12 -7.87 36.07
CA ASP A 99 4.96 -7.56 35.22
C ASP A 99 5.04 -8.29 33.85
N LYS A 100 4.05 -9.10 33.59
CA LYS A 100 3.91 -9.89 32.36
C LYS A 100 2.71 -9.44 31.50
N GLU A 101 2.20 -8.25 31.76
CA GLU A 101 0.98 -7.74 31.13
C GLU A 101 1.14 -7.54 29.62
N LEU A 102 2.30 -7.05 29.17
CA LEU A 102 2.57 -6.88 27.74
C LEU A 102 2.43 -8.20 26.95
N TYR A 103 2.87 -9.33 27.51
CA TYR A 103 2.70 -10.62 26.84
C TYR A 103 1.31 -11.21 27.06
N ASN A 104 0.85 -11.29 28.34
CA ASN A 104 -0.36 -12.03 28.70
C ASN A 104 -1.63 -11.32 28.24
N SER A 105 -1.69 -10.00 28.38
CA SER A 105 -2.85 -9.19 28.02
C SER A 105 -2.68 -8.58 26.63
N VAL A 106 -1.67 -7.76 26.40
CA VAL A 106 -1.54 -7.01 25.15
C VAL A 106 -1.32 -7.96 23.97
N PHE A 107 -0.24 -8.72 23.99
CA PHE A 107 0.12 -9.57 22.84
C PHE A 107 -0.87 -10.73 22.61
N LYS A 108 -1.25 -11.45 23.66
CA LYS A 108 -2.08 -12.66 23.51
C LYS A 108 -3.56 -12.36 23.28
N ARG A 109 -4.09 -11.30 23.90
CA ARG A 109 -5.53 -11.05 23.95
C ARG A 109 -5.97 -9.83 23.15
N LEU A 110 -5.23 -8.72 23.23
CA LEU A 110 -5.66 -7.45 22.63
C LEU A 110 -5.14 -7.22 21.21
N LEU A 111 -4.02 -7.84 20.84
CA LEU A 111 -3.54 -7.80 19.45
C LEU A 111 -4.19 -8.89 18.61
N ASP A 112 -4.46 -8.55 17.36
CA ASP A 112 -5.10 -9.39 16.36
C ASP A 112 -4.27 -9.49 15.08
N LEU A 113 -4.65 -10.44 14.21
CA LEU A 113 -4.14 -10.47 12.84
C LEU A 113 -4.52 -9.17 12.12
N GLY A 114 -3.55 -8.57 11.46
CA GLY A 114 -3.69 -7.28 10.81
C GLY A 114 -3.13 -6.10 11.59
N ASP A 115 -2.89 -6.24 12.90
CA ASP A 115 -2.23 -5.20 13.70
C ASP A 115 -0.78 -5.00 13.28
N PHE A 116 -0.26 -3.78 13.43
CA PHE A 116 1.15 -3.49 13.24
C PHE A 116 1.88 -3.48 14.58
N ILE A 117 3.02 -4.14 14.60
CA ILE A 117 3.95 -4.13 15.75
C ILE A 117 5.36 -3.82 15.29
N GLY A 118 6.11 -3.20 16.18
CA GLY A 118 7.56 -3.08 16.11
C GLY A 118 8.23 -4.12 16.99
N ILE A 119 9.31 -4.71 16.51
CA ILE A 119 10.11 -5.72 17.21
C ILE A 119 11.56 -5.31 17.19
N GLU A 120 12.16 -5.23 18.38
CA GLU A 120 13.60 -5.15 18.55
C GLU A 120 14.09 -6.50 19.08
N GLY A 121 15.18 -7.02 18.51
CA GLY A 121 15.74 -8.32 18.91
C GLY A 121 16.91 -8.73 18.04
N PHE A 122 17.18 -10.00 17.95
CA PHE A 122 18.29 -10.53 17.16
C PHE A 122 17.87 -11.64 16.21
N VAL A 123 18.59 -11.76 15.11
CA VAL A 123 18.34 -12.78 14.08
C VAL A 123 18.96 -14.10 14.51
N PHE A 124 18.22 -15.18 14.32
CA PHE A 124 18.68 -16.55 14.59
C PHE A 124 18.02 -17.57 13.64
N ARG A 125 18.57 -18.75 13.59
CA ARG A 125 17.94 -19.88 12.91
C ARG A 125 17.24 -20.78 13.93
N THR A 126 15.98 -21.09 13.68
CA THR A 126 15.24 -22.03 14.52
C THR A 126 15.74 -23.48 14.32
N GLN A 127 15.39 -24.38 15.23
CA GLN A 127 15.70 -25.82 15.09
C GLN A 127 15.15 -26.44 13.80
N MET A 128 14.07 -25.88 13.26
CA MET A 128 13.47 -26.32 11.99
C MET A 128 14.09 -25.66 10.76
N GLY A 129 15.14 -24.83 10.94
CA GLY A 129 15.88 -24.21 9.86
C GLY A 129 15.36 -22.83 9.40
N GLU A 130 14.25 -22.32 9.95
CA GLU A 130 13.68 -21.03 9.56
C GLU A 130 14.48 -19.87 10.18
N ILE A 131 14.88 -18.90 9.34
CA ILE A 131 15.52 -17.67 9.79
C ILE A 131 14.46 -16.77 10.42
N SER A 132 14.66 -16.42 11.67
CA SER A 132 13.67 -15.76 12.50
C SER A 132 14.29 -14.65 13.34
N ILE A 133 13.45 -13.80 13.90
CA ILE A 133 13.87 -12.78 14.87
C ILE A 133 13.44 -13.25 16.26
N HIS A 134 14.40 -13.30 17.20
CA HIS A 134 14.10 -13.49 18.63
C HIS A 134 13.81 -12.13 19.24
N ALA A 135 12.55 -11.89 19.57
CA ALA A 135 12.11 -10.61 20.10
C ALA A 135 12.61 -10.38 21.54
N LYS A 136 13.15 -9.19 21.78
CA LYS A 136 13.50 -8.66 23.11
C LYS A 136 12.57 -7.52 23.53
N LYS A 137 11.99 -6.81 22.56
CA LYS A 137 11.02 -5.75 22.82
C LYS A 137 9.91 -5.80 21.77
N LEU A 138 8.71 -5.50 22.22
CA LEU A 138 7.51 -5.40 21.38
C LEU A 138 6.85 -4.04 21.62
N THR A 139 6.52 -3.35 20.54
CA THR A 139 5.81 -2.06 20.55
C THR A 139 4.57 -2.14 19.67
N VAL A 140 3.42 -1.70 20.18
CA VAL A 140 2.20 -1.58 19.37
C VAL A 140 2.31 -0.34 18.51
N LEU A 141 2.10 -0.49 17.18
CA LEU A 141 2.22 0.61 16.22
C LEU A 141 0.91 1.01 15.57
N ALA A 142 0.04 0.04 15.26
CA ALA A 142 -1.31 0.34 14.79
C ALA A 142 -2.27 -0.82 15.04
N LYS A 143 -3.45 -0.51 15.58
CA LYS A 143 -4.53 -1.47 15.77
C LYS A 143 -5.43 -1.55 14.55
N SER A 144 -5.59 -2.74 13.99
CA SER A 144 -6.56 -3.01 12.92
C SER A 144 -7.94 -3.28 13.51
N ILE A 145 -8.90 -2.40 13.24
CA ILE A 145 -10.28 -2.55 13.75
C ILE A 145 -11.19 -3.34 12.81
N LYS A 146 -10.76 -3.60 11.58
CA LYS A 146 -11.44 -4.51 10.65
C LYS A 146 -10.63 -5.78 10.47
N PRO A 147 -11.26 -6.97 10.52
CA PRO A 147 -10.56 -8.22 10.22
C PRO A 147 -10.10 -8.26 8.77
N LEU A 148 -8.92 -8.83 8.53
CA LEU A 148 -8.44 -9.11 7.19
C LEU A 148 -9.05 -10.42 6.68
N PRO A 149 -9.42 -10.51 5.40
CA PRO A 149 -9.83 -11.76 4.76
C PRO A 149 -8.60 -12.65 4.52
N ILE A 150 -8.11 -13.30 5.57
CA ILE A 150 -6.98 -14.21 5.49
C ILE A 150 -7.50 -15.60 5.17
N VAL A 151 -6.99 -16.19 4.11
CA VAL A 151 -7.36 -17.54 3.67
C VAL A 151 -7.12 -18.55 4.78
N LYS A 152 -8.17 -19.30 5.11
CA LYS A 152 -8.11 -20.44 6.02
C LYS A 152 -8.33 -21.72 5.24
N TYR A 153 -7.59 -22.75 5.55
CA TYR A 153 -7.76 -24.07 4.96
C TYR A 153 -8.42 -25.00 5.98
N LYS A 154 -9.50 -25.65 5.56
CA LYS A 154 -10.14 -26.72 6.32
C LYS A 154 -10.45 -27.85 5.36
N ASP A 155 -9.96 -29.06 5.66
CA ASP A 155 -10.15 -30.26 4.84
C ASP A 155 -9.71 -30.06 3.37
N GLY A 156 -8.64 -29.29 3.13
CA GLY A 156 -8.12 -28.98 1.81
C GLY A 156 -8.90 -27.91 1.03
N VAL A 157 -9.97 -27.35 1.60
CA VAL A 157 -10.78 -26.29 1.00
C VAL A 157 -10.34 -24.95 1.56
N ALA A 158 -10.11 -23.97 0.67
CA ALA A 158 -9.82 -22.58 1.05
C ALA A 158 -11.12 -21.85 1.42
N TYR A 159 -11.12 -21.16 2.54
CA TYR A 159 -12.19 -20.29 3.02
C TYR A 159 -11.66 -18.88 3.19
N ASP A 160 -12.56 -17.89 3.08
CA ASP A 160 -12.25 -16.47 3.23
C ASP A 160 -11.22 -15.94 2.20
N SER A 161 -11.12 -16.57 1.02
CA SER A 161 -10.28 -16.06 -0.06
C SER A 161 -10.81 -14.72 -0.59
N PHE A 162 -9.91 -13.75 -0.78
CA PHE A 162 -10.26 -12.43 -1.32
C PHE A 162 -10.05 -12.42 -2.83
N GLU A 163 -10.95 -13.11 -3.56
CA GLU A 163 -10.82 -13.40 -5.00
C GLU A 163 -11.82 -12.65 -5.87
N ASP A 164 -12.94 -12.18 -5.31
CA ASP A 164 -13.96 -11.45 -6.07
C ASP A 164 -13.36 -10.22 -6.76
N PRO A 165 -13.44 -10.11 -8.11
CA PRO A 165 -12.78 -9.04 -8.83
C PRO A 165 -13.28 -7.64 -8.44
N GLU A 166 -14.59 -7.49 -8.19
CA GLU A 166 -15.16 -6.19 -7.83
C GLU A 166 -14.69 -5.75 -6.44
N LEU A 167 -14.70 -6.63 -5.47
CA LEU A 167 -14.19 -6.35 -4.12
C LEU A 167 -12.69 -6.03 -4.16
N ARG A 168 -11.90 -6.74 -4.95
CA ARG A 168 -10.46 -6.47 -5.13
C ARG A 168 -10.20 -5.09 -5.72
N TYR A 169 -11.00 -4.63 -6.66
CA TYR A 169 -10.92 -3.28 -7.22
C TYR A 169 -11.35 -2.22 -6.21
N ARG A 170 -12.46 -2.44 -5.51
CA ARG A 170 -12.99 -1.49 -4.52
C ARG A 170 -12.13 -1.38 -3.26
N GLN A 171 -11.52 -2.47 -2.84
CA GLN A 171 -10.67 -2.56 -1.65
C GLN A 171 -9.24 -2.94 -2.04
N ARG A 172 -8.65 -2.20 -2.97
CA ARG A 172 -7.30 -2.46 -3.48
C ARG A 172 -6.25 -2.52 -2.37
N TYR A 173 -6.43 -1.73 -1.31
CA TYR A 173 -5.55 -1.75 -0.14
C TYR A 173 -5.61 -3.09 0.62
N VAL A 174 -6.75 -3.76 0.65
CA VAL A 174 -6.87 -5.12 1.22
C VAL A 174 -6.22 -6.15 0.28
N ASP A 175 -6.51 -6.06 -1.01
CA ASP A 175 -5.93 -6.91 -2.05
C ASP A 175 -4.39 -6.89 -2.02
N LEU A 176 -3.79 -5.71 -1.83
CA LEU A 176 -2.34 -5.54 -1.68
C LEU A 176 -1.76 -6.20 -0.42
N VAL A 177 -2.57 -6.36 0.63
CA VAL A 177 -2.14 -6.99 1.89
C VAL A 177 -2.21 -8.51 1.81
N VAL A 178 -3.29 -9.06 1.23
CA VAL A 178 -3.63 -10.48 1.36
C VAL A 178 -3.29 -11.32 0.13
N ASN A 179 -3.16 -10.70 -1.04
CA ASN A 179 -2.84 -11.39 -2.28
C ASN A 179 -1.41 -11.09 -2.73
N ASP A 180 -0.60 -12.12 -2.86
CA ASP A 180 0.77 -12.00 -3.35
C ASP A 180 0.81 -11.57 -4.82
N GLY A 181 1.87 -10.89 -5.24
CA GLY A 181 2.11 -10.49 -6.63
C GLY A 181 1.38 -9.21 -7.09
N ILE A 182 0.40 -8.71 -6.33
CA ILE A 182 -0.37 -7.52 -6.73
C ILE A 182 0.51 -6.27 -6.68
N LYS A 183 1.33 -6.11 -5.65
CA LYS A 183 2.24 -4.97 -5.49
C LYS A 183 3.24 -4.88 -6.65
N GLU A 184 3.77 -5.99 -7.12
CA GLU A 184 4.71 -6.07 -8.24
C GLU A 184 4.12 -5.50 -9.53
N THR A 185 2.83 -5.69 -9.78
CA THR A 185 2.13 -5.10 -10.94
C THR A 185 2.18 -3.57 -10.90
N PHE A 186 1.94 -2.97 -9.72
CA PHE A 186 2.02 -1.51 -9.57
C PHE A 186 3.45 -0.99 -9.67
N LEU A 187 4.42 -1.73 -9.12
CA LEU A 187 5.83 -1.38 -9.25
C LEU A 187 6.31 -1.47 -10.71
N LYS A 188 5.90 -2.49 -11.47
CA LYS A 188 6.17 -2.61 -12.91
C LYS A 188 5.59 -1.42 -13.67
N ARG A 189 4.33 -1.04 -13.38
CA ARG A 189 3.72 0.15 -13.99
C ARG A 189 4.52 1.42 -13.69
N ALA A 190 4.94 1.63 -12.47
CA ALA A 190 5.77 2.77 -12.08
C ALA A 190 7.11 2.78 -12.83
N THR A 191 7.74 1.60 -12.99
CA THR A 191 8.98 1.44 -13.77
C THR A 191 8.76 1.79 -15.24
N VAL A 192 7.68 1.33 -15.88
CA VAL A 192 7.36 1.66 -17.28
C VAL A 192 7.23 3.18 -17.46
N VAL A 193 6.44 3.84 -16.59
CA VAL A 193 6.28 5.31 -16.68
C VAL A 193 7.60 6.05 -16.48
N LYS A 194 8.42 5.61 -15.51
CA LYS A 194 9.76 6.20 -15.28
C LYS A 194 10.68 6.02 -16.49
N THR A 195 10.66 4.83 -17.11
CA THR A 195 11.50 4.55 -18.29
C THR A 195 11.09 5.42 -19.48
N LEU A 196 9.78 5.57 -19.72
CA LEU A 196 9.27 6.46 -20.77
C LEU A 196 9.72 7.91 -20.53
N ARG A 197 9.57 8.40 -19.29
CA ARG A 197 9.99 9.76 -18.93
C ARG A 197 11.48 9.97 -19.17
N ASN A 198 12.32 9.07 -18.69
CA ASN A 198 13.77 9.17 -18.89
C ASN A 198 14.15 9.17 -20.39
N ALA A 199 13.52 8.30 -21.19
CA ALA A 199 13.80 8.24 -22.63
C ALA A 199 13.39 9.52 -23.37
N LEU A 200 12.29 10.14 -22.99
CA LEU A 200 11.84 11.41 -23.59
C LEU A 200 12.71 12.59 -23.15
N ASP A 201 13.14 12.64 -21.89
CA ASP A 201 14.05 13.65 -21.38
C ASP A 201 15.42 13.54 -22.08
N GLU A 202 15.95 12.33 -22.23
CA GLU A 202 17.20 12.07 -22.97
C GLU A 202 17.10 12.42 -24.47
N ALA A 203 15.89 12.28 -25.04
CA ALA A 203 15.62 12.69 -26.42
C ALA A 203 15.43 14.22 -26.58
N GLY A 204 15.50 14.99 -25.50
CA GLY A 204 15.42 16.44 -25.51
C GLY A 204 13.99 17.01 -25.47
N TYR A 205 12.99 16.20 -25.18
CA TYR A 205 11.64 16.71 -24.95
C TYR A 205 11.50 17.34 -23.55
N THR A 206 10.67 18.36 -23.43
CA THR A 206 10.34 18.99 -22.16
C THR A 206 9.02 18.42 -21.62
N GLU A 207 9.02 17.87 -20.39
CA GLU A 207 7.78 17.48 -19.69
C GLU A 207 7.01 18.72 -19.27
N VAL A 208 5.71 18.73 -19.55
CA VAL A 208 4.82 19.85 -19.23
C VAL A 208 3.53 19.35 -18.61
N GLU A 209 2.85 20.24 -17.88
CA GLU A 209 1.49 20.04 -17.36
C GLU A 209 0.57 21.08 -17.96
N THR A 210 -0.52 20.61 -18.60
CA THR A 210 -1.53 21.49 -19.20
C THR A 210 -2.86 21.36 -18.46
N PRO A 211 -3.79 22.33 -18.61
CA PRO A 211 -5.03 22.35 -17.84
C PRO A 211 -5.90 21.12 -18.04
N ILE A 212 -6.34 20.53 -16.94
CA ILE A 212 -7.37 19.47 -16.91
C ILE A 212 -8.76 20.08 -17.09
N LEU A 213 -9.05 21.20 -16.42
CA LEU A 213 -10.30 21.93 -16.59
C LEU A 213 -10.18 22.87 -17.79
N GLN A 214 -11.05 22.68 -18.77
CA GLN A 214 -11.00 23.40 -20.03
C GLN A 214 -12.36 24.06 -20.32
N SER A 215 -12.35 25.22 -20.94
CA SER A 215 -13.56 25.91 -21.38
C SER A 215 -14.18 25.28 -22.63
N ILE A 216 -13.39 24.55 -23.41
CA ILE A 216 -13.82 23.84 -24.62
C ILE A 216 -13.17 22.45 -24.63
N ALA A 217 -13.98 21.42 -24.71
CA ALA A 217 -13.49 20.07 -24.93
C ALA A 217 -13.03 19.90 -26.38
N GLY A 218 -11.82 19.39 -26.61
CA GLY A 218 -11.28 19.21 -27.96
C GLY A 218 -10.05 18.30 -27.99
N GLY A 219 -9.56 18.03 -29.22
CA GLY A 219 -8.41 17.16 -29.45
C GLY A 219 -8.74 15.67 -29.60
N ALA A 220 -10.00 15.30 -29.42
CA ALA A 220 -10.51 13.94 -29.66
C ALA A 220 -12.02 13.95 -29.91
N SER A 221 -12.56 12.82 -30.40
CA SER A 221 -14.00 12.61 -30.52
C SER A 221 -14.48 11.75 -29.35
N ALA A 222 -14.85 12.41 -28.25
CA ALA A 222 -15.34 11.74 -27.05
C ALA A 222 -16.32 12.65 -26.28
N ARG A 223 -17.18 12.04 -25.46
CA ARG A 223 -18.08 12.79 -24.58
C ARG A 223 -17.32 13.26 -23.33
N PRO A 224 -17.29 14.58 -23.01
CA PRO A 224 -16.62 15.09 -21.82
C PRO A 224 -17.46 14.88 -20.55
N PHE A 225 -16.79 14.86 -19.40
CA PHE A 225 -17.42 15.18 -18.12
C PHE A 225 -17.52 16.70 -17.98
N ILE A 226 -18.65 17.18 -17.46
CA ILE A 226 -18.95 18.60 -17.29
C ILE A 226 -18.97 18.90 -15.80
N THR A 227 -18.36 20.00 -15.38
CA THR A 227 -18.42 20.53 -14.02
C THR A 227 -18.70 22.03 -14.05
N HIS A 228 -19.25 22.57 -12.95
CA HIS A 228 -19.58 24.00 -12.86
C HIS A 228 -18.58 24.74 -11.99
N HIS A 229 -18.04 25.87 -12.47
CA HIS A 229 -17.17 26.75 -11.72
C HIS A 229 -18.01 27.81 -11.01
N ASN A 230 -18.25 27.64 -9.70
CA ASN A 230 -19.19 28.48 -8.93
C ASN A 230 -18.88 29.98 -8.96
N SER A 231 -17.60 30.36 -8.83
CA SER A 231 -17.22 31.77 -8.77
C SER A 231 -17.33 32.52 -10.12
N LEU A 232 -17.19 31.78 -11.22
CA LEU A 232 -17.27 32.33 -12.57
C LEU A 232 -18.64 32.06 -13.21
N ASP A 233 -19.52 31.34 -12.54
CA ASP A 233 -20.83 30.95 -13.01
C ASP A 233 -20.79 30.39 -14.46
N MET A 234 -19.89 29.44 -14.71
CA MET A 234 -19.67 28.84 -16.02
C MET A 234 -19.36 27.35 -15.95
N ASP A 235 -19.74 26.64 -16.99
CA ASP A 235 -19.40 25.23 -17.14
C ASP A 235 -17.98 25.08 -17.67
N LEU A 236 -17.26 24.10 -17.09
CA LEU A 236 -15.96 23.63 -17.52
C LEU A 236 -16.03 22.14 -17.86
N TYR A 237 -15.12 21.71 -18.70
CA TYR A 237 -15.02 20.32 -19.15
C TYR A 237 -13.74 19.71 -18.64
N LEU A 238 -13.80 18.48 -18.13
CA LEU A 238 -12.63 17.68 -17.93
C LEU A 238 -12.05 17.28 -19.28
N ARG A 239 -10.77 17.50 -19.51
CA ARG A 239 -10.13 17.28 -20.81
C ARG A 239 -10.29 15.83 -21.30
N ILE A 240 -10.59 15.67 -22.58
CA ILE A 240 -10.68 14.39 -23.29
C ILE A 240 -9.36 14.02 -23.98
N ALA A 241 -8.47 15.00 -24.17
CA ALA A 241 -7.13 14.87 -24.76
C ALA A 241 -6.24 16.04 -24.32
N THR A 242 -4.93 15.88 -24.45
CA THR A 242 -3.92 16.92 -24.16
C THR A 242 -3.51 17.70 -25.41
N GLU A 243 -3.90 17.26 -26.59
CA GLU A 243 -3.45 17.71 -27.90
C GLU A 243 -3.41 19.23 -28.07
N LEU A 244 -4.52 19.92 -27.85
CA LEU A 244 -4.65 21.33 -28.20
C LEU A 244 -3.69 22.23 -27.41
N TYR A 245 -3.50 21.95 -26.13
CA TYR A 245 -2.59 22.73 -25.28
C TYR A 245 -1.13 22.42 -25.58
N LEU A 246 -0.79 21.15 -25.88
CA LEU A 246 0.58 20.79 -26.28
C LEU A 246 0.96 21.46 -27.61
N LYS A 247 0.05 21.52 -28.59
CA LYS A 247 0.26 22.28 -29.84
C LYS A 247 0.44 23.77 -29.60
N ARG A 248 -0.27 24.37 -28.65
CA ARG A 248 -0.07 25.78 -28.27
C ARG A 248 1.35 26.04 -27.72
N LEU A 249 1.91 25.09 -26.98
CA LEU A 249 3.28 25.21 -26.47
C LEU A 249 4.30 25.16 -27.63
N ILE A 250 4.08 24.33 -28.63
CA ILE A 250 4.90 24.32 -29.85
C ILE A 250 4.79 25.66 -30.57
N VAL A 251 3.61 26.23 -30.74
CA VAL A 251 3.41 27.58 -31.30
C VAL A 251 4.12 28.64 -30.45
N GLY A 252 4.14 28.45 -29.12
CA GLY A 252 4.86 29.31 -28.18
C GLY A 252 6.37 29.21 -28.20
N GLY A 253 6.94 28.30 -29.02
CA GLY A 253 8.38 28.19 -29.26
C GLY A 253 9.09 27.03 -28.56
N PHE A 254 8.35 26.10 -27.94
CA PHE A 254 8.97 24.85 -27.48
C PHE A 254 9.34 23.97 -28.68
N GLU A 255 10.52 23.42 -28.67
CA GLU A 255 10.98 22.54 -29.75
C GLU A 255 10.33 21.17 -29.72
N GLY A 256 10.21 20.60 -28.52
CA GLY A 256 9.53 19.34 -28.26
C GLY A 256 8.98 19.29 -26.85
N VAL A 257 7.73 18.85 -26.70
CA VAL A 257 7.05 18.72 -25.41
C VAL A 257 6.38 17.38 -25.29
N TYR A 258 6.23 16.89 -24.06
CA TYR A 258 5.38 15.76 -23.76
C TYR A 258 4.63 15.95 -22.44
N GLU A 259 3.54 15.26 -22.30
CA GLU A 259 2.77 15.21 -21.05
C GLU A 259 2.35 13.77 -20.76
N ILE A 260 2.55 13.33 -19.52
CA ILE A 260 2.01 12.07 -18.99
C ILE A 260 0.93 12.45 -17.98
N GLY A 261 -0.34 12.31 -18.36
CA GLY A 261 -1.42 12.81 -17.55
C GLY A 261 -2.73 12.06 -17.73
N LYS A 262 -3.73 12.46 -16.95
CA LYS A 262 -5.09 11.91 -16.99
C LYS A 262 -5.93 12.59 -18.05
N ASN A 263 -6.60 11.77 -18.86
CA ASN A 263 -7.70 12.19 -19.72
C ASN A 263 -9.00 11.52 -19.26
N PHE A 264 -10.13 12.14 -19.58
CA PHE A 264 -11.45 11.78 -19.08
C PHE A 264 -12.43 11.66 -20.25
N ARG A 265 -13.11 10.51 -20.36
CA ARG A 265 -14.13 10.27 -21.38
C ARG A 265 -15.37 9.68 -20.72
N ASN A 266 -16.48 10.41 -20.78
CA ASN A 266 -17.75 10.02 -20.18
C ASN A 266 -18.47 9.00 -21.06
N GLU A 267 -17.92 7.81 -21.13
CA GLU A 267 -18.35 6.70 -21.98
C GLU A 267 -18.41 5.40 -21.17
N GLY A 268 -18.79 4.30 -21.83
CA GLY A 268 -18.90 3.00 -21.19
C GLY A 268 -17.57 2.45 -20.67
N MET A 269 -17.64 1.57 -19.67
CA MET A 269 -16.49 0.87 -19.11
C MET A 269 -16.47 -0.59 -19.56
N ASP A 270 -15.27 -1.09 -19.84
CA ASP A 270 -15.01 -2.51 -20.09
C ASP A 270 -13.59 -2.88 -19.59
N LYS A 271 -13.08 -4.04 -19.98
CA LYS A 271 -11.75 -4.53 -19.57
C LYS A 271 -10.59 -3.66 -20.05
N THR A 272 -10.79 -2.88 -21.12
CA THR A 272 -9.77 -2.07 -21.79
C THR A 272 -10.07 -0.58 -21.80
N HIS A 273 -11.29 -0.18 -21.43
CA HIS A 273 -11.74 1.21 -21.40
C HIS A 273 -12.16 1.61 -19.98
N ASN A 274 -11.59 2.72 -19.51
CA ASN A 274 -11.96 3.34 -18.24
C ASN A 274 -12.24 4.83 -18.48
N PRO A 275 -13.27 5.42 -17.85
CA PRO A 275 -13.58 6.85 -18.02
C PRO A 275 -12.45 7.80 -17.65
N GLU A 276 -11.56 7.38 -16.78
CA GLU A 276 -10.32 8.07 -16.40
C GLU A 276 -9.14 7.18 -16.75
N PHE A 277 -8.23 7.65 -17.58
CA PHE A 277 -7.06 6.88 -18.00
C PHE A 277 -5.82 7.76 -18.12
N THR A 278 -4.65 7.17 -17.96
CA THR A 278 -3.37 7.85 -18.17
C THR A 278 -2.98 7.73 -19.63
N CYS A 279 -2.66 8.87 -20.24
CA CYS A 279 -2.17 8.97 -21.60
C CYS A 279 -0.81 9.68 -21.61
N MET A 280 0.07 9.30 -22.51
CA MET A 280 1.26 10.05 -22.84
C MET A 280 1.12 10.55 -24.27
N GLU A 281 1.23 11.85 -24.47
CA GLU A 281 1.28 12.49 -25.78
C GLU A 281 2.55 13.33 -25.88
N LEU A 282 3.12 13.38 -27.06
CA LEU A 282 4.31 14.19 -27.36
C LEU A 282 4.14 14.92 -28.70
N TYR A 283 4.74 16.10 -28.78
CA TYR A 283 4.71 16.95 -29.97
C TYR A 283 6.09 17.55 -30.19
N VAL A 284 6.51 17.61 -31.45
CA VAL A 284 7.79 18.18 -31.88
C VAL A 284 7.60 19.00 -33.14
N GLN A 285 8.32 20.12 -33.25
CA GLN A 285 8.27 21.00 -34.40
C GLN A 285 9.14 20.48 -35.56
N TYR A 286 8.81 20.88 -36.79
CA TYR A 286 9.59 20.64 -38.04
C TYR A 286 9.83 19.14 -38.36
N LYS A 287 9.02 18.22 -37.83
CA LYS A 287 9.12 16.77 -38.06
C LYS A 287 7.86 16.22 -38.68
N ASP A 288 8.01 15.14 -39.44
CA ASP A 288 6.91 14.38 -40.03
C ASP A 288 6.74 13.00 -39.35
N TYR A 289 5.78 12.24 -39.84
CA TYR A 289 5.50 10.90 -39.32
C TYR A 289 6.63 9.89 -39.57
N ASN A 290 7.44 10.05 -40.67
CA ASN A 290 8.57 9.17 -40.89
C ASN A 290 9.68 9.37 -39.87
N TRP A 291 9.91 10.64 -39.47
CA TRP A 291 10.86 10.94 -38.40
C TRP A 291 10.35 10.38 -37.04
N MET A 292 9.05 10.40 -36.83
CA MET A 292 8.45 9.94 -35.57
C MET A 292 8.49 8.41 -35.42
N MET A 293 8.46 7.64 -36.53
CA MET A 293 8.64 6.18 -36.57
C MET A 293 10.09 5.76 -36.37
#